data_bbaf1f948c42e833980968426534bc58
#
_entry.id   bbaf1f948c42e833980968426534bc58
#
_cell.length_a   1.000
_cell.length_b   1.000
_cell.length_c   1.000
_cell.angle_alpha   90.00
_cell.angle_beta   90.00
_cell.angle_gamma   90.00
#
_symmetry.space_group_name_H-M   'P 1'
#
loop_
_entity.id
_entity.type
_entity.pdbx_description
1 polymer ?
#
loop_
_entity_poly.entity_id
_entity_poly.type
_entity_poly.pdbx_seq_one_letter_code
_entity_poly.pdbx_strand_id
1 'polypeptide(L)'
;MESIDRSFTIRADVGFCSSHEDFMCLHFAAADFPEEALSTPRWKHDVFLSFRGEDTRKGFISHLHHELDYWQAIKTFKDNRDLERGTSISPELLCAIEESQLAIIVLSPNYASSTWCLDELTKVVECMEARDTILPIFYGVDPSQVRNQTGSFAEAFTEHKEKLITKKKVEQWKADLTKVANLCGWDSKNF
;
A
#
# COMPACT_ATOMS: atom_id res chain seq x y z
N MET A 1 25.23 20.40 13.50
CA MET A 1 24.70 19.09 13.05
C MET A 1 23.20 19.31 12.93
N GLU A 2 22.80 19.85 11.78
CA GLU A 2 21.44 20.34 11.56
C GLU A 2 20.54 19.17 11.16
N SER A 3 19.50 18.98 11.94
CA SER A 3 18.40 18.06 11.66
C SER A 3 17.50 18.73 10.63
N ILE A 4 17.48 18.22 9.40
CA ILE A 4 16.58 18.70 8.36
C ILE A 4 15.19 18.09 8.64
N ASP A 5 14.27 18.94 9.07
CA ASP A 5 12.85 18.61 9.18
C ASP A 5 12.25 18.51 7.76
N ARG A 6 11.81 17.31 7.37
CA ARG A 6 11.20 17.04 6.07
C ARG A 6 9.74 16.66 6.26
N SER A 7 8.86 17.65 6.36
CA SER A 7 7.42 17.41 6.17
C SER A 7 7.13 17.35 4.67
N PHE A 8 6.95 16.15 4.14
CA PHE A 8 6.57 15.97 2.74
C PHE A 8 5.06 15.90 2.59
N THR A 9 4.51 16.77 1.74
CA THR A 9 3.15 16.56 1.22
C THR A 9 3.27 15.86 -0.13
N ILE A 10 2.75 14.64 -0.22
CA ILE A 10 2.78 13.84 -1.44
C ILE A 10 1.63 14.29 -2.34
N ARG A 11 1.94 15.06 -3.38
CA ARG A 11 1.04 15.27 -4.52
C ARG A 11 1.59 14.47 -5.70
N ALA A 12 0.78 13.57 -6.24
CA ALA A 12 1.12 12.85 -7.45
C ALA A 12 0.78 13.72 -8.67
N ASP A 13 1.76 14.47 -9.18
CA ASP A 13 1.64 15.10 -10.50
C ASP A 13 2.20 14.16 -11.57
N VAL A 14 1.35 13.76 -12.51
CA VAL A 14 1.71 12.88 -13.62
C VAL A 14 2.37 13.73 -14.69
N GLY A 15 3.68 13.88 -14.62
CA GLY A 15 4.52 14.45 -15.68
C GLY A 15 5.02 13.39 -16.66
N PHE A 16 4.62 13.50 -17.92
CA PHE A 16 5.08 12.62 -19.00
C PHE A 16 6.54 12.93 -19.33
N CYS A 17 7.46 12.02 -19.05
CA CYS A 17 8.85 12.11 -19.55
C CYS A 17 9.04 11.10 -20.67
N SER A 18 9.22 11.64 -21.91
CA SER A 18 9.47 10.86 -23.11
C SER A 18 10.97 10.72 -23.31
N SER A 19 11.55 9.62 -22.85
CA SER A 19 12.78 9.02 -23.42
C SER A 19 13.08 7.68 -22.78
N HIS A 20 13.23 6.70 -23.62
CA HIS A 20 13.70 5.33 -23.49
C HIS A 20 14.44 4.97 -22.19
N GLU A 21 13.68 4.46 -21.24
CA GLU A 21 13.95 3.38 -20.27
C GLU A 21 12.74 3.36 -19.35
N ASP A 22 11.90 2.32 -19.47
CA ASP A 22 10.60 2.20 -18.79
C ASP A 22 10.75 2.00 -17.26
N PHE A 23 11.08 3.09 -16.55
CA PHE A 23 11.01 3.16 -15.10
C PHE A 23 9.97 4.19 -14.68
N MET A 24 9.02 3.73 -13.89
CA MET A 24 7.99 4.51 -13.23
C MET A 24 8.67 5.59 -12.36
N CYS A 25 8.84 6.80 -12.90
CA CYS A 25 9.40 7.92 -12.14
C CYS A 25 8.30 8.55 -11.28
N LEU A 26 8.24 8.15 -10.01
CA LEU A 26 7.42 8.82 -9.01
C LEU A 26 8.09 10.15 -8.64
N HIS A 27 7.65 11.26 -9.26
CA HIS A 27 8.10 12.60 -8.85
C HIS A 27 7.35 13.05 -7.61
N PHE A 28 8.06 13.12 -6.50
CA PHE A 28 7.58 13.75 -5.27
C PHE A 28 8.04 15.22 -5.28
N ALA A 29 7.09 16.15 -5.38
CA ALA A 29 7.40 17.57 -5.31
C ALA A 29 7.38 18.06 -3.86
N ALA A 30 8.43 18.75 -3.44
CA ALA A 30 8.45 19.48 -2.18
C ALA A 30 7.60 20.76 -2.32
N ALA A 31 6.59 20.93 -1.48
CA ALA A 31 5.82 22.17 -1.38
C ALA A 31 6.41 23.05 -0.27
N ASP A 32 6.59 24.34 -0.58
CA ASP A 32 7.02 25.35 0.38
C ASP A 32 5.95 25.54 1.47
N PHE A 33 6.31 25.24 2.72
CA PHE A 33 5.47 25.52 3.89
C PHE A 33 6.10 26.61 4.75
N PRO A 34 5.28 27.45 5.41
CA PRO A 34 5.77 28.44 6.33
C PRO A 34 6.44 27.80 7.55
N GLU A 35 7.55 28.40 7.93
CA GLU A 35 8.45 28.04 9.03
C GLU A 35 7.78 28.31 10.39
N GLU A 36 6.87 27.40 10.83
CA GLU A 36 6.41 27.40 12.24
C GLU A 36 6.10 25.99 12.73
N ALA A 37 6.86 25.62 13.74
CA ALA A 37 6.83 24.48 14.65
C ALA A 37 7.92 23.42 14.42
N LEU A 38 8.99 23.54 15.21
CA LEU A 38 9.88 22.46 15.61
C LEU A 38 9.08 21.38 16.36
N SER A 39 8.32 20.57 15.63
CA SER A 39 7.68 19.37 16.16
C SER A 39 8.49 18.16 15.71
N THR A 40 8.78 17.26 16.64
CA THR A 40 9.26 15.90 16.36
C THR A 40 8.49 15.34 15.14
N PRO A 41 9.15 14.61 14.22
CA PRO A 41 8.47 14.06 13.06
C PRO A 41 7.24 13.28 13.54
N ARG A 42 6.07 13.69 13.06
CA ARG A 42 4.77 13.14 13.47
C ARG A 42 4.66 11.64 13.17
N TRP A 43 5.44 11.19 12.18
CA TRP A 43 5.40 9.84 11.66
C TRP A 43 6.77 9.18 11.78
N LYS A 44 6.80 7.91 12.15
CA LYS A 44 8.02 7.10 12.21
C LYS A 44 8.44 6.61 10.83
N HIS A 45 7.44 6.37 9.98
CA HIS A 45 7.60 5.95 8.59
C HIS A 45 6.86 6.91 7.67
N ASP A 46 7.46 7.24 6.52
CA ASP A 46 6.82 8.04 5.50
C ASP A 46 5.81 7.18 4.73
N VAL A 47 6.18 5.92 4.45
CA VAL A 47 5.38 4.98 3.67
C VAL A 47 5.28 3.62 4.35
N PHE A 48 4.07 3.07 4.40
CA PHE A 48 3.79 1.66 4.68
C PHE A 48 3.50 0.93 3.37
N LEU A 49 4.22 -0.19 3.09
CA LEU A 49 3.99 -1.02 1.90
C LEU A 49 3.20 -2.27 2.28
N SER A 50 1.96 -2.38 1.78
CA SER A 50 1.16 -3.61 1.82
C SER A 50 1.20 -4.32 0.49
N PHE A 51 1.59 -5.58 0.48
CA PHE A 51 1.73 -6.38 -0.74
C PHE A 51 1.69 -7.88 -0.43
N ARG A 52 1.37 -8.70 -1.45
CA ARG A 52 1.53 -10.14 -1.35
C ARG A 52 2.95 -10.55 -1.75
N GLY A 53 3.71 -11.07 -0.79
CA GLY A 53 5.12 -11.40 -0.98
C GLY A 53 5.38 -12.43 -2.08
N GLU A 54 4.54 -13.46 -2.19
CA GLU A 54 4.67 -14.52 -3.21
C GLU A 54 4.57 -13.97 -4.64
N ASP A 55 3.73 -12.93 -4.86
CA ASP A 55 3.48 -12.37 -6.18
C ASP A 55 4.53 -11.33 -6.61
N THR A 56 5.02 -10.50 -5.67
CA THR A 56 5.66 -9.24 -6.05
C THR A 56 7.00 -8.98 -5.38
N ARG A 57 7.35 -9.71 -4.28
CA ARG A 57 8.53 -9.41 -3.43
C ARG A 57 9.86 -9.39 -4.19
N LYS A 58 10.11 -10.39 -5.04
CA LYS A 58 11.39 -10.56 -5.75
C LYS A 58 11.54 -9.69 -7.00
N GLY A 59 10.48 -9.02 -7.43
CA GLY A 59 10.45 -8.16 -8.60
C GLY A 59 10.05 -6.74 -8.21
N PHE A 60 8.83 -6.38 -8.51
CA PHE A 60 8.29 -5.03 -8.37
C PHE A 60 8.55 -4.39 -7.00
N ILE A 61 8.25 -5.10 -5.90
CA ILE A 61 8.42 -4.54 -4.54
C ILE A 61 9.89 -4.28 -4.20
N SER A 62 10.81 -5.13 -4.66
CA SER A 62 12.23 -4.90 -4.40
C SER A 62 12.73 -3.63 -5.08
N HIS A 63 12.29 -3.37 -6.31
CA HIS A 63 12.63 -2.15 -7.04
C HIS A 63 11.94 -0.93 -6.43
N LEU A 64 10.63 -0.99 -6.18
CA LEU A 64 9.88 0.10 -5.57
C LEU A 64 10.46 0.51 -4.21
N HIS A 65 10.76 -0.45 -3.35
CA HIS A 65 11.35 -0.18 -2.05
C HIS A 65 12.74 0.45 -2.19
N HIS A 66 13.57 -0.05 -3.13
CA HIS A 66 14.90 0.53 -3.39
C HIS A 66 14.80 1.98 -3.88
N GLU A 67 13.87 2.27 -4.78
CA GLU A 67 13.62 3.64 -5.26
C GLU A 67 13.19 4.56 -4.12
N LEU A 68 12.23 4.14 -3.32
CA LEU A 68 11.72 4.96 -2.22
C LEU A 68 12.79 5.20 -1.14
N ASP A 69 13.43 4.15 -0.66
CA ASP A 69 14.32 4.22 0.49
C ASP A 69 15.70 4.77 0.13
N TYR A 70 16.31 4.27 -0.95
CA TYR A 70 17.68 4.63 -1.33
C TYR A 70 17.77 5.94 -2.12
N TRP A 71 16.94 6.08 -3.19
CA TRP A 71 17.04 7.25 -4.07
C TRP A 71 16.26 8.46 -3.55
N GLN A 72 15.10 8.25 -2.96
CA GLN A 72 14.23 9.34 -2.50
C GLN A 72 14.37 9.61 -0.99
N ALA A 73 15.14 8.81 -0.25
CA ALA A 73 15.30 8.88 1.20
C ALA A 73 13.96 8.86 1.97
N ILE A 74 12.97 8.15 1.45
CA ILE A 74 11.65 7.95 2.03
C ILE A 74 11.72 6.76 2.97
N LYS A 75 11.50 6.96 4.27
CA LYS A 75 11.51 5.89 5.27
C LYS A 75 10.33 4.94 5.06
N THR A 76 10.60 3.83 4.40
CA THR A 76 9.58 2.87 4.01
C THR A 76 9.53 1.69 4.98
N PHE A 77 8.38 1.44 5.60
CA PHE A 77 8.13 0.20 6.31
C PHE A 77 7.66 -0.87 5.31
N LYS A 78 8.39 -1.97 5.26
CA LYS A 78 8.04 -3.15 4.47
C LYS A 78 8.07 -4.37 5.37
N ASP A 79 6.95 -5.09 5.48
CA ASP A 79 6.95 -6.36 6.20
C ASP A 79 7.77 -7.40 5.43
N ASN A 80 8.88 -7.81 6.04
CA ASN A 80 9.79 -8.81 5.46
C ASN A 80 9.48 -10.23 5.95
N ARG A 81 8.48 -10.41 6.81
CA ARG A 81 8.16 -11.71 7.36
C ARG A 81 7.43 -12.56 6.34
N ASP A 82 7.97 -13.75 6.08
CA ASP A 82 7.23 -14.84 5.44
C ASP A 82 6.41 -15.53 6.54
N LEU A 83 5.25 -14.93 6.86
CA LEU A 83 4.45 -15.39 7.99
C LEU A 83 3.69 -16.66 7.63
N GLU A 84 3.73 -17.62 8.55
CA GLU A 84 2.95 -18.84 8.47
C GLU A 84 1.46 -18.54 8.36
N ARG A 85 0.77 -19.30 7.53
CA ARG A 85 -0.68 -19.16 7.33
C ARG A 85 -1.41 -19.34 8.66
N GLY A 86 -2.22 -18.34 9.04
CA GLY A 86 -3.10 -18.43 10.21
C GLY A 86 -2.62 -17.67 11.45
N THR A 87 -1.51 -16.92 11.38
CA THR A 87 -1.13 -16.00 12.47
C THR A 87 -1.95 -14.71 12.40
N SER A 88 -2.22 -14.08 13.55
CA SER A 88 -2.81 -12.74 13.62
C SER A 88 -1.78 -11.68 13.29
N ILE A 89 -2.23 -10.51 12.80
CA ILE A 89 -1.37 -9.35 12.60
C ILE A 89 -0.64 -9.04 13.90
N SER A 90 0.69 -8.90 13.81
CA SER A 90 1.49 -8.62 15.01
C SER A 90 1.27 -7.19 15.51
N PRO A 91 1.39 -6.95 16.82
CA PRO A 91 1.32 -5.58 17.37
C PRO A 91 2.29 -4.61 16.71
N GLU A 92 3.49 -5.06 16.34
CA GLU A 92 4.49 -4.22 15.67
C GLU A 92 4.01 -3.75 14.30
N LEU A 93 3.30 -4.62 13.55
CA LEU A 93 2.75 -4.26 12.25
C LEU A 93 1.60 -3.26 12.38
N LEU A 94 0.72 -3.46 13.38
CA LEU A 94 -0.35 -2.50 13.69
C LEU A 94 0.23 -1.14 14.05
N CYS A 95 1.24 -1.09 14.91
CA CYS A 95 1.95 0.15 15.24
C CYS A 95 2.60 0.78 13.99
N ALA A 96 3.24 -0.02 13.12
CA ALA A 96 3.85 0.50 11.89
C ALA A 96 2.84 1.16 10.95
N ILE A 97 1.62 0.59 10.82
CA ILE A 97 0.53 1.21 10.05
C ILE A 97 0.12 2.54 10.70
N GLU A 98 -0.11 2.56 12.02
CA GLU A 98 -0.53 3.75 12.76
C GLU A 98 0.54 4.86 12.75
N GLU A 99 1.82 4.49 12.77
CA GLU A 99 2.98 5.39 12.77
C GLU A 99 3.45 5.77 11.35
N SER A 100 2.71 5.38 10.29
CA SER A 100 3.02 5.73 8.91
C SER A 100 2.17 6.89 8.39
N GLN A 101 2.80 7.74 7.56
CA GLN A 101 2.13 8.88 6.95
C GLN A 101 1.20 8.47 5.81
N LEU A 102 1.66 7.57 4.94
CA LEU A 102 0.99 7.08 3.73
C LEU A 102 1.04 5.56 3.69
N ALA A 103 0.04 4.93 3.07
CA ALA A 103 0.11 3.52 2.69
C ALA A 103 0.08 3.35 1.17
N ILE A 104 1.00 2.57 0.63
CA ILE A 104 0.96 2.06 -0.75
C ILE A 104 0.47 0.61 -0.69
N ILE A 105 -0.66 0.34 -1.38
CA ILE A 105 -1.28 -0.97 -1.43
C ILE A 105 -1.07 -1.58 -2.81
N VAL A 106 -0.20 -2.60 -2.91
CA VAL A 106 0.07 -3.28 -4.18
C VAL A 106 -0.86 -4.48 -4.34
N LEU A 107 -1.93 -4.25 -5.09
CA LEU A 107 -2.98 -5.23 -5.38
C LEU A 107 -2.54 -6.11 -6.55
N SER A 108 -2.17 -7.35 -6.26
CA SER A 108 -1.76 -8.38 -7.23
C SER A 108 -2.85 -9.44 -7.41
N PRO A 109 -2.77 -10.34 -8.42
CA PRO A 109 -3.81 -11.36 -8.68
C PRO A 109 -4.19 -12.21 -7.47
N ASN A 110 -3.22 -12.56 -6.62
CA ASN A 110 -3.47 -13.39 -5.45
C ASN A 110 -3.53 -12.60 -4.13
N TYR A 111 -3.56 -11.26 -4.17
CA TYR A 111 -3.60 -10.43 -2.95
C TYR A 111 -4.71 -10.88 -1.98
N ALA A 112 -5.92 -11.09 -2.51
CA ALA A 112 -7.07 -11.48 -1.71
C ALA A 112 -7.01 -12.92 -1.18
N SER A 113 -6.11 -13.79 -1.65
CA SER A 113 -5.97 -15.15 -1.13
C SER A 113 -5.25 -15.18 0.22
N SER A 114 -4.59 -14.10 0.61
CA SER A 114 -3.93 -13.93 1.90
C SER A 114 -4.85 -13.23 2.90
N THR A 115 -5.27 -13.95 3.94
CA THR A 115 -6.03 -13.35 5.05
C THR A 115 -5.22 -12.27 5.77
N TRP A 116 -3.90 -12.41 5.78
CA TRP A 116 -2.98 -11.43 6.33
C TRP A 116 -3.02 -10.10 5.55
N CYS A 117 -2.88 -10.15 4.23
CA CYS A 117 -2.96 -8.94 3.40
C CYS A 117 -4.34 -8.25 3.54
N LEU A 118 -5.42 -9.04 3.65
CA LEU A 118 -6.77 -8.51 3.84
C LEU A 118 -6.95 -7.87 5.23
N ASP A 119 -6.37 -8.45 6.28
CA ASP A 119 -6.39 -7.87 7.62
C ASP A 119 -5.54 -6.59 7.70
N GLU A 120 -4.36 -6.56 7.04
CA GLU A 120 -3.56 -5.34 6.87
C GLU A 120 -4.37 -4.25 6.16
N LEU A 121 -5.01 -4.59 5.04
CA LEU A 121 -5.85 -3.66 4.28
C LEU A 121 -6.93 -3.05 5.15
N THR A 122 -7.64 -3.87 5.92
CA THR A 122 -8.67 -3.39 6.86
C THR A 122 -8.08 -2.38 7.84
N LYS A 123 -6.93 -2.69 8.43
CA LYS A 123 -6.28 -1.77 9.37
C LYS A 123 -5.80 -0.47 8.69
N VAL A 124 -5.26 -0.56 7.48
CA VAL A 124 -4.88 0.64 6.70
C VAL A 124 -6.10 1.51 6.42
N VAL A 125 -7.23 0.93 5.98
CA VAL A 125 -8.46 1.67 5.73
C VAL A 125 -8.96 2.34 7.02
N GLU A 126 -9.00 1.62 8.14
CA GLU A 126 -9.39 2.19 9.44
C GLU A 126 -8.54 3.40 9.85
N CYS A 127 -7.22 3.35 9.63
CA CYS A 127 -6.30 4.38 10.09
C CYS A 127 -6.14 5.56 9.11
N MET A 128 -6.28 5.32 7.80
CA MET A 128 -5.81 6.24 6.77
C MET A 128 -6.90 6.75 5.81
N GLU A 129 -8.07 6.09 5.71
CA GLU A 129 -9.15 6.50 4.79
C GLU A 129 -9.56 7.96 5.01
N ALA A 130 -9.76 8.38 6.26
CA ALA A 130 -10.18 9.74 6.59
C ALA A 130 -9.10 10.81 6.31
N ARG A 131 -7.86 10.40 6.05
CA ARG A 131 -6.73 11.29 5.77
C ARG A 131 -6.41 11.39 4.27
N ASP A 132 -7.08 10.62 3.42
CA ASP A 132 -6.77 10.49 1.98
C ASP A 132 -5.29 10.10 1.72
N THR A 133 -4.73 9.23 2.57
CA THR A 133 -3.33 8.82 2.48
C THR A 133 -3.16 7.34 2.10
N ILE A 134 -4.06 6.83 1.26
CA ILE A 134 -3.98 5.47 0.70
C ILE A 134 -3.77 5.57 -0.81
N LEU A 135 -2.72 4.91 -1.31
CA LEU A 135 -2.35 4.88 -2.71
C LEU A 135 -2.39 3.45 -3.26
N PRO A 136 -3.39 3.06 -4.05
CA PRO A 136 -3.43 1.75 -4.67
C PRO A 136 -2.56 1.67 -5.92
N ILE A 137 -1.87 0.52 -6.07
CA ILE A 137 -1.18 0.11 -7.29
C ILE A 137 -1.81 -1.21 -7.75
N PHE A 138 -2.38 -1.22 -8.94
CA PHE A 138 -2.98 -2.41 -9.54
C PHE A 138 -1.93 -3.13 -10.39
N TYR A 139 -1.30 -4.15 -9.79
CA TYR A 139 -0.20 -4.88 -10.41
C TYR A 139 -0.70 -6.16 -11.08
N GLY A 140 -0.84 -6.14 -12.41
CA GLY A 140 -1.32 -7.27 -13.19
C GLY A 140 -2.80 -7.60 -12.99
N VAL A 141 -3.58 -6.73 -12.36
CA VAL A 141 -5.03 -6.87 -12.14
C VAL A 141 -5.77 -5.66 -12.70
N ASP A 142 -7.01 -5.87 -13.09
CA ASP A 142 -7.89 -4.77 -13.47
C ASP A 142 -8.56 -4.17 -12.22
N PRO A 143 -8.56 -2.84 -12.03
CA PRO A 143 -9.23 -2.20 -10.90
C PRO A 143 -10.69 -2.62 -10.73
N SER A 144 -11.38 -2.91 -11.83
CA SER A 144 -12.78 -3.39 -11.78
C SER A 144 -12.91 -4.79 -11.18
N GLN A 145 -11.92 -5.66 -11.38
CA GLN A 145 -11.89 -6.99 -10.76
C GLN A 145 -11.73 -6.89 -9.24
N VAL A 146 -10.87 -5.99 -8.78
CA VAL A 146 -10.70 -5.72 -7.35
C VAL A 146 -11.98 -5.13 -6.76
N ARG A 147 -12.55 -4.11 -7.42
CA ARG A 147 -13.77 -3.41 -6.97
C ARG A 147 -14.96 -4.33 -6.84
N ASN A 148 -15.15 -5.21 -7.82
CA ASN A 148 -16.32 -6.08 -7.89
C ASN A 148 -16.06 -7.50 -7.36
N GLN A 149 -14.86 -7.78 -6.87
CA GLN A 149 -14.38 -9.08 -6.43
C GLN A 149 -14.69 -10.19 -7.46
N THR A 150 -14.25 -9.99 -8.69
CA THR A 150 -14.37 -10.95 -9.80
C THR A 150 -13.02 -11.60 -10.13
N GLY A 151 -12.98 -12.60 -11.00
CA GLY A 151 -11.76 -13.32 -11.36
C GLY A 151 -11.08 -13.97 -10.15
N SER A 152 -9.77 -13.82 -10.02
CA SER A 152 -8.98 -14.39 -8.91
C SER A 152 -9.44 -13.95 -7.52
N PHE A 153 -10.03 -12.76 -7.41
CA PHE A 153 -10.60 -12.28 -6.15
C PHE A 153 -11.85 -13.06 -5.76
N ALA A 154 -12.71 -13.44 -6.73
CA ALA A 154 -13.88 -14.27 -6.45
C ALA A 154 -13.47 -15.67 -5.97
N GLU A 155 -12.45 -16.25 -6.60
CA GLU A 155 -11.89 -17.56 -6.22
C GLU A 155 -11.35 -17.52 -4.79
N ALA A 156 -10.55 -16.50 -4.46
CA ALA A 156 -10.01 -16.30 -3.11
C ALA A 156 -11.11 -16.22 -2.05
N PHE A 157 -12.18 -15.46 -2.30
CA PHE A 157 -13.31 -15.37 -1.35
C PHE A 157 -14.14 -16.65 -1.25
N THR A 158 -14.17 -17.48 -2.28
CA THR A 158 -14.77 -18.81 -2.21
C THR A 158 -13.99 -19.72 -1.27
N GLU A 159 -12.65 -19.73 -1.40
CA GLU A 159 -11.77 -20.49 -0.48
C GLU A 159 -11.89 -20.01 0.97
N HIS A 160 -12.01 -18.70 1.20
CA HIS A 160 -12.18 -18.17 2.56
C HIS A 160 -13.47 -18.63 3.22
N LYS A 161 -14.56 -18.79 2.45
CA LYS A 161 -15.81 -19.36 2.96
C LYS A 161 -15.65 -20.82 3.35
N GLU A 162 -14.93 -21.60 2.56
CA GLU A 162 -14.62 -23.01 2.85
C GLU A 162 -13.77 -23.18 4.11
N LYS A 163 -12.88 -22.21 4.39
CA LYS A 163 -12.04 -22.18 5.60
C LYS A 163 -12.75 -21.70 6.86
N LEU A 164 -14.09 -21.63 6.84
CA LEU A 164 -14.95 -21.23 7.99
C LEU A 164 -14.62 -19.83 8.56
N ILE A 165 -14.11 -18.92 7.73
CA ILE A 165 -13.92 -17.53 8.12
C ILE A 165 -15.30 -16.89 8.30
N THR A 166 -15.47 -16.10 9.36
CA THR A 166 -16.78 -15.51 9.68
C THR A 166 -17.28 -14.64 8.53
N LYS A 167 -18.58 -14.75 8.24
CA LYS A 167 -19.22 -13.95 7.18
C LYS A 167 -18.95 -12.45 7.38
N LYS A 168 -19.02 -11.97 8.62
CA LYS A 168 -18.76 -10.55 8.95
C LYS A 168 -17.37 -10.11 8.51
N LYS A 169 -16.33 -10.92 8.74
CA LYS A 169 -14.95 -10.62 8.37
C LYS A 169 -14.78 -10.58 6.85
N VAL A 170 -15.37 -11.55 6.15
CA VAL A 170 -15.34 -11.59 4.67
C VAL A 170 -16.02 -10.38 4.06
N GLU A 171 -17.18 -9.96 4.56
CA GLU A 171 -17.89 -8.77 4.08
C GLU A 171 -17.09 -7.48 4.35
N GLN A 172 -16.39 -7.38 5.49
CA GLN A 172 -15.50 -6.26 5.79
C GLN A 172 -14.37 -6.18 4.75
N TRP A 173 -13.64 -7.27 4.52
CA TRP A 173 -12.58 -7.31 3.52
C TRP A 173 -13.01 -6.89 2.12
N LYS A 174 -14.21 -7.34 1.68
CA LYS A 174 -14.78 -6.94 0.41
C LYS A 174 -15.10 -5.46 0.35
N ALA A 175 -15.68 -4.92 1.41
CA ALA A 175 -15.98 -3.50 1.51
C ALA A 175 -14.70 -2.66 1.44
N ASP A 176 -13.64 -3.07 2.14
CA ASP A 176 -12.35 -2.37 2.15
C ASP A 176 -11.64 -2.43 0.79
N LEU A 177 -11.65 -3.59 0.12
CA LEU A 177 -11.17 -3.72 -1.27
C LEU A 177 -11.93 -2.79 -2.22
N THR A 178 -13.26 -2.72 -2.09
CA THR A 178 -14.09 -1.84 -2.92
C THR A 178 -13.76 -0.37 -2.68
N LYS A 179 -13.55 0.04 -1.42
CA LYS A 179 -13.14 1.41 -1.08
C LYS A 179 -11.80 1.76 -1.73
N VAL A 180 -10.77 0.93 -1.51
CA VAL A 180 -9.43 1.16 -2.06
C VAL A 180 -9.43 1.14 -3.58
N ALA A 181 -10.19 0.24 -4.22
CA ALA A 181 -10.30 0.17 -5.68
C ALA A 181 -11.09 1.33 -6.31
N ASN A 182 -11.75 2.17 -5.51
CA ASN A 182 -12.37 3.41 -5.96
C ASN A 182 -11.45 4.64 -5.85
N LEU A 183 -10.33 4.51 -5.16
CA LEU A 183 -9.33 5.58 -5.10
C LEU A 183 -8.60 5.71 -6.44
N CYS A 184 -8.09 6.92 -6.69
CA CYS A 184 -7.19 7.15 -7.81
C CYS A 184 -5.86 6.42 -7.54
N GLY A 185 -5.41 5.60 -8.49
CA GLY A 185 -4.20 4.77 -8.34
C GLY A 185 -3.53 4.47 -9.67
N TRP A 186 -2.43 3.72 -9.63
CA TRP A 186 -1.71 3.31 -10.84
C TRP A 186 -2.08 1.88 -11.26
N ASP A 187 -2.26 1.70 -12.57
CA ASP A 187 -2.45 0.39 -13.19
C ASP A 187 -1.21 0.03 -14.00
N SER A 188 -0.54 -1.07 -13.63
CA SER A 188 0.68 -1.55 -14.30
C SER A 188 0.50 -1.92 -15.76
N LYS A 189 -0.74 -2.04 -16.25
CA LYS A 189 -1.03 -2.29 -17.67
C LYS A 189 -0.93 -1.04 -18.54
N ASN A 190 -0.83 0.14 -17.92
CA ASN A 190 -0.76 1.42 -18.62
C ASN A 190 0.68 1.92 -18.77
N PHE A 191 1.67 1.09 -18.44
CA PHE A 191 3.10 1.39 -18.51
C PHE A 191 3.86 0.32 -19.29
#